data_22d03fa0a2f83cbdc5f96a735924275a
#
_entry.id   22d03fa0a2f83cbdc5f96a735924275a
#
_cell.length_a   1.000
_cell.length_b   1.000
_cell.length_c   1.000
_cell.angle_alpha   90.00
_cell.angle_beta   90.00
_cell.angle_gamma   90.00
#
_symmetry.space_group_name_H-M   'P 1'
#
loop_
_entity.id
_entity.type
_entity.pdbx_description
1 polymer ?
#
loop_
_entity_poly.entity_id
_entity_poly.type
_entity_poly.pdbx_seq_one_letter_code
_entity_poly.pdbx_strand_id
1 'polypeptide(L)'
;MRVIIQSDYQKMSQWAANHVIKRINEFNPTPDHKFVLGLPTGSSPVGMYNALVEANRAGKVSFKNVITFNMDEYVGLPEAHPESYHAFMARNLFDHIDCPKENIHIMNGNAPDLQAECKHYEEMIKQAGGIDLFIGGIGPDGHIAFNEPGSSLRSRTRMKTLTTDTRIANSRFFGGKPENVPAHALTVGVGTVMDAREVMILVNGHGKARAMQAAIEGAVNHMWTISALQMHEHGIIVSDEEAADELKVSTYKYFKDIESDQLL
;
A
#
# COMPACT_ATOMS: atom_id res chain seq x y z
N MET A 1 6.13 13.78 -9.02
CA MET A 1 5.71 12.37 -9.05
C MET A 1 6.54 11.63 -10.09
N ARG A 2 7.08 10.46 -9.76
CA ARG A 2 7.78 9.55 -10.69
C ARG A 2 6.81 8.44 -11.14
N VAL A 3 6.97 7.95 -12.37
CA VAL A 3 6.17 6.83 -12.88
C VAL A 3 7.11 5.84 -13.55
N ILE A 4 7.26 4.67 -12.94
CA ILE A 4 8.16 3.59 -13.37
C ILE A 4 7.31 2.51 -14.04
N ILE A 5 7.41 2.35 -15.34
CA ILE A 5 6.63 1.36 -16.10
C ILE A 5 7.54 0.20 -16.47
N GLN A 6 7.39 -0.94 -15.81
CA GLN A 6 8.15 -2.16 -16.04
C GLN A 6 7.43 -3.06 -17.05
N SER A 7 8.16 -3.96 -17.73
CA SER A 7 7.59 -4.81 -18.77
C SER A 7 6.51 -5.78 -18.26
N ASP A 8 6.57 -6.14 -16.98
CA ASP A 8 5.69 -7.16 -16.39
C ASP A 8 5.61 -7.04 -14.87
N TYR A 9 4.71 -7.81 -14.27
CA TYR A 9 4.48 -7.87 -12.83
C TYR A 9 5.73 -8.27 -12.04
N GLN A 10 6.55 -9.19 -12.55
CA GLN A 10 7.74 -9.66 -11.85
C GLN A 10 8.78 -8.56 -11.74
N LYS A 11 9.02 -7.83 -12.83
CA LYS A 11 9.95 -6.69 -12.83
C LYS A 11 9.43 -5.52 -12.02
N MET A 12 8.13 -5.22 -12.08
CA MET A 12 7.48 -4.25 -11.20
C MET A 12 7.71 -4.60 -9.73
N SER A 13 7.47 -5.86 -9.35
CA SER A 13 7.66 -6.36 -7.99
C SER A 13 9.13 -6.29 -7.55
N GLN A 14 10.06 -6.68 -8.43
CA GLN A 14 11.49 -6.64 -8.16
C GLN A 14 11.99 -5.20 -8.00
N TRP A 15 11.54 -4.28 -8.85
CA TRP A 15 11.89 -2.87 -8.73
C TRP A 15 11.42 -2.31 -7.38
N ALA A 16 10.17 -2.57 -7.03
CA ALA A 16 9.60 -2.12 -5.76
C ALA A 16 10.37 -2.68 -4.55
N ALA A 17 10.72 -3.96 -4.57
CA ALA A 17 11.54 -4.57 -3.51
C ALA A 17 12.93 -3.94 -3.42
N ASN A 18 13.58 -3.73 -4.56
CA ASN A 18 14.90 -3.08 -4.63
C ASN A 18 14.84 -1.66 -4.06
N HIS A 19 13.76 -0.93 -4.32
CA HIS A 19 13.55 0.42 -3.78
C HIS A 19 13.42 0.39 -2.26
N VAL A 20 12.58 -0.51 -1.71
CA VAL A 20 12.44 -0.69 -0.24
C VAL A 20 13.78 -1.03 0.40
N ILE A 21 14.52 -2.00 -0.15
CA ILE A 21 15.85 -2.41 0.33
C ILE A 21 16.81 -1.23 0.33
N LYS A 22 16.85 -0.48 -0.76
CA LYS A 22 17.68 0.71 -0.89
C LYS A 22 17.34 1.75 0.19
N ARG A 23 16.04 2.07 0.37
CA ARG A 23 15.60 3.07 1.36
C ARG A 23 15.96 2.66 2.79
N ILE A 24 15.73 1.39 3.18
CA ILE A 24 16.11 0.89 4.50
C ILE A 24 17.62 0.96 4.70
N ASN A 25 18.41 0.50 3.72
CA ASN A 25 19.88 0.47 3.84
C ASN A 25 20.48 1.88 3.85
N GLU A 26 19.98 2.81 3.04
CA GLU A 26 20.43 4.21 3.05
C GLU A 26 20.07 4.94 4.35
N PHE A 27 18.92 4.65 4.94
CA PHE A 27 18.51 5.18 6.24
C PHE A 27 19.40 4.65 7.37
N ASN A 28 19.90 3.42 7.22
CA ASN A 28 20.78 2.74 8.19
C ASN A 28 20.14 2.71 9.60
N PRO A 29 18.98 2.04 9.79
CA PRO A 29 18.20 2.12 11.01
C PRO A 29 18.93 1.51 12.20
N THR A 30 18.77 2.13 13.38
CA THR A 30 19.31 1.69 14.67
C THR A 30 18.18 1.41 15.65
N PRO A 31 18.45 0.77 16.83
CA PRO A 31 17.42 0.58 17.85
C PRO A 31 16.74 1.88 18.31
N ASP A 32 17.47 2.99 18.33
CA ASP A 32 16.98 4.31 18.77
C ASP A 32 16.43 5.17 17.63
N HIS A 33 16.69 4.79 16.39
CA HIS A 33 16.24 5.49 15.18
C HIS A 33 15.80 4.49 14.13
N LYS A 34 14.56 4.05 14.21
CA LYS A 34 13.98 3.00 13.37
C LYS A 34 13.43 3.58 12.06
N PHE A 35 13.49 2.78 10.98
CA PHE A 35 12.82 3.08 9.72
C PHE A 35 11.33 2.72 9.84
N VAL A 36 10.43 3.61 9.43
CA VAL A 36 8.98 3.39 9.54
C VAL A 36 8.38 3.12 8.16
N LEU A 37 7.83 1.93 7.99
CA LEU A 37 7.34 1.40 6.71
C LEU A 37 5.83 1.18 6.73
N GLY A 38 5.10 1.87 5.84
CA GLY A 38 3.68 1.62 5.58
C GLY A 38 3.50 0.48 4.57
N LEU A 39 2.58 -0.46 4.83
CA LEU A 39 2.42 -1.68 4.03
C LEU A 39 0.97 -1.94 3.63
N PRO A 40 0.70 -2.30 2.36
CA PRO A 40 -0.60 -2.72 1.88
C PRO A 40 -0.81 -4.23 1.99
N THR A 41 -2.05 -4.67 1.84
CA THR A 41 -2.41 -6.06 1.54
C THR A 41 -2.87 -6.21 0.08
N GLY A 42 -3.43 -7.36 -0.29
CA GLY A 42 -3.91 -7.65 -1.63
C GLY A 42 -2.89 -8.31 -2.53
N SER A 43 -3.25 -8.53 -3.80
CA SER A 43 -2.41 -9.31 -4.73
C SER A 43 -1.20 -8.55 -5.29
N SER A 44 -1.30 -7.24 -5.44
CA SER A 44 -0.23 -6.44 -6.06
C SER A 44 1.11 -6.49 -5.32
N PRO A 45 1.18 -6.42 -3.97
CA PRO A 45 2.45 -6.42 -3.25
C PRO A 45 3.08 -7.81 -3.05
N VAL A 46 2.39 -8.91 -3.36
CA VAL A 46 2.88 -10.27 -3.04
C VAL A 46 4.24 -10.56 -3.67
N GLY A 47 4.44 -10.20 -4.94
CA GLY A 47 5.73 -10.39 -5.61
C GLY A 47 6.85 -9.58 -4.96
N MET A 48 6.56 -8.34 -4.54
CA MET A 48 7.50 -7.53 -3.78
C MET A 48 7.81 -8.16 -2.41
N TYR A 49 6.82 -8.67 -1.69
CA TYR A 49 7.04 -9.37 -0.41
C TYR A 49 7.92 -10.59 -0.56
N ASN A 50 7.70 -11.42 -1.58
CA ASN A 50 8.55 -12.56 -1.86
C ASN A 50 10.00 -12.14 -2.08
N ALA A 51 10.24 -11.10 -2.88
CA ALA A 51 11.58 -10.59 -3.14
C ALA A 51 12.23 -9.99 -1.86
N LEU A 52 11.47 -9.32 -0.98
CA LEU A 52 11.95 -8.83 0.31
C LEU A 52 12.33 -9.96 1.26
N VAL A 53 11.53 -11.05 1.31
CA VAL A 53 11.83 -12.24 2.11
C VAL A 53 13.15 -12.89 1.64
N GLU A 54 13.31 -13.05 0.32
CA GLU A 54 14.55 -13.59 -0.24
C GLU A 54 15.77 -12.70 0.07
N ALA A 55 15.60 -11.38 -0.05
CA ALA A 55 16.66 -10.43 0.25
C ALA A 55 17.04 -10.44 1.74
N ASN A 56 16.07 -10.55 2.65
CA ASN A 56 16.30 -10.68 4.09
C ASN A 56 17.04 -11.98 4.42
N ARG A 57 16.61 -13.12 3.87
CA ARG A 57 17.29 -14.42 4.03
C ARG A 57 18.72 -14.40 3.50
N ALA A 58 18.96 -13.65 2.43
CA ALA A 58 20.30 -13.47 1.84
C ALA A 58 21.16 -12.41 2.58
N GLY A 59 20.65 -11.80 3.65
CA GLY A 59 21.37 -10.77 4.42
C GLY A 59 21.55 -9.43 3.68
N LYS A 60 20.77 -9.18 2.61
CA LYS A 60 20.83 -7.93 1.83
C LYS A 60 20.09 -6.78 2.51
N VAL A 61 19.16 -7.08 3.39
CA VAL A 61 18.37 -6.14 4.18
C VAL A 61 17.98 -6.79 5.51
N SER A 62 17.91 -5.99 6.59
CA SER A 62 17.38 -6.42 7.89
C SER A 62 16.17 -5.56 8.29
N PHE A 63 15.14 -6.20 8.84
CA PHE A 63 13.96 -5.53 9.37
C PHE A 63 13.98 -5.42 10.90
N LYS A 64 15.09 -5.76 11.56
CA LYS A 64 15.23 -5.71 13.05
C LYS A 64 14.92 -4.33 13.63
N ASN A 65 15.31 -3.28 12.91
CA ASN A 65 15.09 -1.89 13.30
C ASN A 65 14.08 -1.18 12.37
N VAL A 66 13.09 -1.93 11.85
CA VAL A 66 11.97 -1.40 11.08
C VAL A 66 10.69 -1.50 11.90
N ILE A 67 9.90 -0.43 11.91
CA ILE A 67 8.52 -0.43 12.41
C ILE A 67 7.60 -0.49 11.21
N THR A 68 6.55 -1.30 11.27
CA THR A 68 5.59 -1.41 10.16
C THR A 68 4.19 -0.96 10.59
N PHE A 69 3.47 -0.32 9.66
CA PHE A 69 2.06 0.07 9.81
C PHE A 69 1.27 -0.39 8.59
N ASN A 70 0.27 -1.26 8.78
CA ASN A 70 -0.61 -1.66 7.68
C ASN A 70 -1.69 -0.60 7.39
N MET A 71 -2.15 -0.55 6.13
CA MET A 71 -3.11 0.46 5.67
C MET A 71 -4.50 0.27 6.26
N ASP A 72 -4.90 -0.96 6.51
CA ASP A 72 -6.28 -1.30 6.81
C ASP A 72 -6.43 -2.69 7.48
N GLU A 73 -7.62 -2.97 8.01
CA GLU A 73 -8.06 -4.29 8.48
C GLU A 73 -9.59 -4.34 8.46
N TYR A 74 -10.15 -5.50 8.20
CA TYR A 74 -11.60 -5.74 8.27
C TYR A 74 -12.14 -5.65 9.70
N VAL A 75 -13.33 -5.06 9.85
CA VAL A 75 -14.06 -5.02 11.12
C VAL A 75 -14.84 -6.31 11.31
N GLY A 76 -14.73 -6.89 12.52
CA GLY A 76 -15.49 -8.07 12.91
C GLY A 76 -14.92 -9.40 12.41
N LEU A 77 -13.77 -9.39 11.73
CA LEU A 77 -13.09 -10.60 11.29
C LEU A 77 -12.05 -11.00 12.34
N PRO A 78 -12.06 -12.25 12.86
CA PRO A 78 -11.03 -12.70 13.80
C PRO A 78 -9.62 -12.61 13.18
N GLU A 79 -8.62 -12.22 13.95
CA GLU A 79 -7.22 -12.13 13.49
C GLU A 79 -6.71 -13.43 12.86
N ALA A 80 -7.10 -14.59 13.45
CA ALA A 80 -6.75 -15.92 12.94
C ALA A 80 -7.52 -16.35 11.69
N HIS A 81 -8.50 -15.56 11.23
CA HIS A 81 -9.23 -15.87 9.99
C HIS A 81 -8.27 -15.79 8.80
N PRO A 82 -8.28 -16.76 7.86
CA PRO A 82 -7.34 -16.78 6.74
C PRO A 82 -7.31 -15.50 5.89
N GLU A 83 -8.44 -14.79 5.83
CA GLU A 83 -8.59 -13.56 5.04
C GLU A 83 -8.50 -12.28 5.88
N SER A 84 -8.16 -12.37 7.19
CA SER A 84 -7.75 -11.19 7.94
C SER A 84 -6.42 -10.64 7.39
N TYR A 85 -6.20 -9.36 7.50
CA TYR A 85 -4.94 -8.78 7.06
C TYR A 85 -3.79 -9.12 8.01
N HIS A 86 -4.07 -9.42 9.28
CA HIS A 86 -3.10 -10.05 10.19
C HIS A 86 -2.59 -11.38 9.61
N ALA A 87 -3.49 -12.30 9.26
CA ALA A 87 -3.12 -13.60 8.71
C ALA A 87 -2.46 -13.47 7.32
N PHE A 88 -2.93 -12.54 6.48
CA PHE A 88 -2.32 -12.26 5.19
C PHE A 88 -0.86 -11.80 5.34
N MET A 89 -0.60 -10.84 6.20
CA MET A 89 0.74 -10.28 6.40
C MET A 89 1.69 -11.28 7.07
N ALA A 90 1.21 -12.06 8.05
CA ALA A 90 1.99 -13.14 8.64
C ALA A 90 2.46 -14.11 7.55
N ARG A 91 1.53 -14.64 6.76
CA ARG A 91 1.77 -15.63 5.71
C ARG A 91 2.69 -15.14 4.58
N ASN A 92 2.55 -13.87 4.17
CA ASN A 92 3.25 -13.36 3.00
C ASN A 92 4.56 -12.61 3.34
N LEU A 93 4.76 -12.17 4.58
CA LEU A 93 5.93 -11.37 4.95
C LEU A 93 6.44 -11.65 6.35
N PHE A 94 5.66 -11.39 7.41
CA PHE A 94 6.19 -11.26 8.77
C PHE A 94 6.73 -12.56 9.36
N ASP A 95 6.18 -13.72 9.04
CA ASP A 95 6.70 -15.02 9.49
C ASP A 95 8.03 -15.41 8.83
N HIS A 96 8.47 -14.64 7.85
CA HIS A 96 9.63 -14.98 7.01
C HIS A 96 10.79 -14.00 7.10
N ILE A 97 10.64 -12.88 7.83
CA ILE A 97 11.64 -11.84 7.98
C ILE A 97 12.00 -11.61 9.46
N ASP A 98 13.08 -10.90 9.71
CA ASP A 98 13.61 -10.63 11.06
C ASP A 98 12.97 -9.41 11.76
N CYS A 99 11.74 -9.02 11.37
CA CYS A 99 11.03 -7.92 12.03
C CYS A 99 10.50 -8.36 13.41
N PRO A 100 10.84 -7.65 14.51
CA PRO A 100 10.31 -7.96 15.84
C PRO A 100 8.78 -7.75 15.88
N LYS A 101 8.06 -8.64 16.57
CA LYS A 101 6.59 -8.58 16.66
C LYS A 101 6.08 -7.26 17.26
N GLU A 102 6.80 -6.70 18.21
CA GLU A 102 6.49 -5.41 18.85
C GLU A 102 6.62 -4.21 17.91
N ASN A 103 7.27 -4.39 16.76
CA ASN A 103 7.38 -3.37 15.72
C ASN A 103 6.33 -3.51 14.62
N ILE A 104 5.47 -4.52 14.67
CA ILE A 104 4.44 -4.79 13.66
C ILE A 104 3.11 -4.25 14.15
N HIS A 105 2.56 -3.28 13.43
CA HIS A 105 1.28 -2.66 13.77
C HIS A 105 0.26 -2.87 12.66
N ILE A 106 -0.84 -3.55 13.02
CA ILE A 106 -2.04 -3.72 12.21
C ILE A 106 -3.22 -3.33 13.08
N MET A 107 -4.19 -2.60 12.54
CA MET A 107 -5.37 -2.15 13.30
C MET A 107 -6.17 -3.34 13.84
N ASN A 108 -6.69 -3.21 15.06
CA ASN A 108 -7.57 -4.21 15.64
C ASN A 108 -9.04 -3.97 15.22
N GLY A 109 -9.49 -4.66 14.18
CA GLY A 109 -10.88 -4.62 13.70
C GLY A 109 -11.92 -5.16 14.68
N ASN A 110 -11.49 -5.73 15.81
CA ASN A 110 -12.33 -6.25 16.89
C ASN A 110 -12.20 -5.43 18.19
N ALA A 111 -11.60 -4.25 18.14
CA ALA A 111 -11.48 -3.38 19.30
C ALA A 111 -12.87 -3.00 19.85
N PRO A 112 -13.05 -2.93 21.19
CA PRO A 112 -14.35 -2.57 21.78
C PRO A 112 -14.78 -1.14 21.44
N ASP A 113 -13.83 -0.25 21.16
CA ASP A 113 -14.06 1.11 20.66
C ASP A 113 -13.18 1.34 19.40
N LEU A 114 -13.80 1.21 18.24
CA LEU A 114 -13.13 1.37 16.94
C LEU A 114 -12.66 2.81 16.68
N GLN A 115 -13.30 3.82 17.29
CA GLN A 115 -12.85 5.20 17.17
C GLN A 115 -11.59 5.44 18.00
N ALA A 116 -11.55 4.89 19.20
CA ALA A 116 -10.35 4.94 20.05
C ALA A 116 -9.18 4.21 19.37
N GLU A 117 -9.42 3.04 18.78
CA GLU A 117 -8.43 2.30 17.99
C GLU A 117 -7.85 3.14 16.86
N CYS A 118 -8.70 3.78 16.04
CA CYS A 118 -8.24 4.63 14.96
C CYS A 118 -7.40 5.83 15.44
N LYS A 119 -7.79 6.46 16.55
CA LYS A 119 -7.02 7.56 17.15
C LYS A 119 -5.67 7.08 17.68
N HIS A 120 -5.68 5.94 18.38
CA HIS A 120 -4.47 5.31 18.90
C HIS A 120 -3.49 4.98 17.77
N TYR A 121 -4.00 4.45 16.65
CA TYR A 121 -3.18 4.14 15.48
C TYR A 121 -2.46 5.38 14.90
N GLU A 122 -3.17 6.50 14.76
CA GLU A 122 -2.58 7.78 14.34
C GLU A 122 -1.53 8.28 15.36
N GLU A 123 -1.79 8.11 16.65
CA GLU A 123 -0.84 8.47 17.71
C GLU A 123 0.42 7.62 17.65
N MET A 124 0.29 6.31 17.42
CA MET A 124 1.44 5.40 17.24
C MET A 124 2.30 5.81 16.04
N ILE A 125 1.69 6.13 14.90
CA ILE A 125 2.40 6.63 13.72
C ILE A 125 3.17 7.92 14.07
N LYS A 126 2.53 8.85 14.78
CA LYS A 126 3.17 10.10 15.21
C LYS A 126 4.34 9.85 16.19
N GLN A 127 4.16 8.94 17.16
CA GLN A 127 5.20 8.58 18.13
C GLN A 127 6.39 7.88 17.48
N ALA A 128 6.16 7.11 16.42
CA ALA A 128 7.21 6.51 15.61
C ALA A 128 7.98 7.56 14.76
N GLY A 129 7.56 8.83 14.76
CA GLY A 129 8.18 9.92 14.00
C GLY A 129 7.57 10.13 12.60
N GLY A 130 6.41 9.53 12.31
CA GLY A 130 5.79 9.50 10.99
C GLY A 130 6.33 8.35 10.13
N ILE A 131 5.78 8.18 8.94
CA ILE A 131 6.15 7.08 8.03
C ILE A 131 7.22 7.55 7.03
N ASP A 132 8.31 6.81 6.90
CA ASP A 132 9.41 7.12 5.98
C ASP A 132 9.06 6.74 4.55
N LEU A 133 8.47 5.55 4.35
CA LEU A 133 7.98 5.09 3.06
C LEU A 133 6.62 4.42 3.24
N PHE A 134 5.58 4.95 2.61
CA PHE A 134 4.27 4.30 2.57
C PHE A 134 4.08 3.60 1.22
N ILE A 135 3.91 2.28 1.25
CA ILE A 135 3.60 1.48 0.08
C ILE A 135 2.09 1.26 0.02
N GLY A 136 1.50 1.44 -1.15
CA GLY A 136 0.09 1.21 -1.39
C GLY A 136 -0.19 0.51 -2.72
N GLY A 137 -1.45 0.13 -2.92
CA GLY A 137 -2.02 -0.23 -4.21
C GLY A 137 -3.17 0.71 -4.54
N ILE A 138 -3.83 0.49 -5.68
CA ILE A 138 -5.06 1.20 -6.03
C ILE A 138 -6.20 0.22 -6.32
N GLY A 139 -7.42 0.63 -5.98
CA GLY A 139 -8.63 -0.02 -6.48
C GLY A 139 -8.87 0.25 -7.98
N PRO A 140 -9.73 -0.52 -8.65
CA PRO A 140 -10.10 -0.25 -10.05
C PRO A 140 -10.84 1.08 -10.22
N ASP A 141 -11.44 1.60 -9.16
CA ASP A 141 -12.10 2.90 -9.04
C ASP A 141 -11.16 4.01 -8.51
N GLY A 142 -9.86 3.70 -8.40
CA GLY A 142 -8.83 4.65 -7.98
C GLY A 142 -8.79 4.97 -6.49
N HIS A 143 -9.37 4.13 -5.64
CA HIS A 143 -9.22 4.31 -4.20
C HIS A 143 -7.82 3.89 -3.73
N ILE A 144 -7.27 4.61 -2.75
CA ILE A 144 -6.07 4.23 -1.98
C ILE A 144 -6.50 3.77 -0.59
N ALA A 145 -5.99 2.62 -0.12
CA ALA A 145 -6.52 1.90 1.03
C ALA A 145 -8.05 1.70 0.84
N PHE A 146 -8.88 1.75 1.88
CA PHE A 146 -10.35 1.78 1.70
C PHE A 146 -10.94 3.20 1.64
N ASN A 147 -10.20 4.15 1.08
CA ASN A 147 -10.73 5.48 0.83
C ASN A 147 -11.51 5.53 -0.49
N GLU A 148 -12.71 4.96 -0.47
CA GLU A 148 -13.66 4.91 -1.58
C GLU A 148 -13.88 6.30 -2.21
N PRO A 149 -14.33 6.38 -3.50
CA PRO A 149 -14.71 7.64 -4.15
C PRO A 149 -15.60 8.53 -3.26
N GLY A 150 -15.32 9.83 -3.24
CA GLY A 150 -15.98 10.79 -2.35
C GLY A 150 -15.32 10.95 -0.97
N SER A 151 -14.30 10.16 -0.65
CA SER A 151 -13.53 10.35 0.59
C SER A 151 -12.71 11.64 0.54
N SER A 152 -12.66 12.38 1.67
CA SER A 152 -11.83 13.58 1.77
C SER A 152 -10.35 13.25 1.54
N LEU A 153 -9.67 14.05 0.72
CA LEU A 153 -8.24 13.93 0.49
C LEU A 153 -7.40 14.32 1.73
N ARG A 154 -8.04 14.87 2.77
CA ARG A 154 -7.43 15.16 4.09
C ARG A 154 -7.92 14.21 5.19
N SER A 155 -8.60 13.12 4.81
CA SER A 155 -9.10 12.15 5.79
C SER A 155 -7.98 11.51 6.60
N ARG A 156 -8.32 11.16 7.85
CA ARG A 156 -7.45 10.43 8.77
C ARG A 156 -7.97 9.01 8.96
N THR A 157 -7.27 8.21 9.75
CA THR A 157 -7.65 6.83 10.08
C THR A 157 -9.05 6.78 10.68
N ARG A 158 -9.90 5.91 10.14
CA ARG A 158 -11.31 5.78 10.54
C ARG A 158 -11.92 4.48 10.07
N MET A 159 -13.09 4.15 10.63
CA MET A 159 -13.93 3.10 10.08
C MET A 159 -14.62 3.60 8.79
N LYS A 160 -14.66 2.72 7.77
CA LYS A 160 -15.37 2.93 6.50
C LYS A 160 -16.33 1.79 6.21
N THR A 161 -17.50 2.13 5.65
CA THR A 161 -18.38 1.15 5.01
C THR A 161 -17.82 0.87 3.62
N LEU A 162 -17.65 -0.41 3.27
CA LEU A 162 -17.21 -0.83 1.96
C LEU A 162 -18.35 -0.77 0.95
N THR A 163 -18.07 -0.27 -0.25
CA THR A 163 -19.08 -0.26 -1.34
C THR A 163 -19.41 -1.67 -1.79
N THR A 164 -20.56 -1.82 -2.45
CA THR A 164 -20.97 -3.10 -3.06
C THR A 164 -19.89 -3.59 -4.05
N ASP A 165 -19.35 -2.69 -4.87
CA ASP A 165 -18.34 -3.04 -5.87
C ASP A 165 -17.05 -3.53 -5.22
N THR A 166 -16.61 -2.88 -4.14
CA THR A 166 -15.43 -3.34 -3.35
C THR A 166 -15.69 -4.72 -2.74
N ARG A 167 -16.89 -4.98 -2.20
CA ARG A 167 -17.24 -6.30 -1.66
C ARG A 167 -17.33 -7.35 -2.76
N ILE A 168 -17.86 -7.03 -3.95
CA ILE A 168 -17.83 -7.93 -5.12
C ILE A 168 -16.39 -8.22 -5.53
N ALA A 169 -15.53 -7.22 -5.66
CA ALA A 169 -14.14 -7.40 -6.04
C ALA A 169 -13.36 -8.28 -5.04
N ASN A 170 -13.64 -8.13 -3.73
CA ASN A 170 -12.98 -8.89 -2.68
C ASN A 170 -13.62 -10.27 -2.43
N SER A 171 -14.81 -10.55 -2.97
CA SER A 171 -15.52 -11.82 -2.79
C SER A 171 -14.70 -13.04 -3.23
N ARG A 172 -13.79 -12.87 -4.18
CA ARG A 172 -12.84 -13.91 -4.63
C ARG A 172 -12.02 -14.52 -3.50
N PHE A 173 -11.77 -13.77 -2.43
CA PHE A 173 -11.10 -14.23 -1.21
C PHE A 173 -12.05 -14.87 -0.21
N PHE A 174 -13.36 -14.67 -0.36
CA PHE A 174 -14.43 -15.12 0.54
C PHE A 174 -15.34 -16.15 -0.12
N GLY A 175 -14.76 -17.07 -0.91
CA GLY A 175 -15.51 -18.13 -1.59
C GLY A 175 -16.43 -17.65 -2.72
N GLY A 176 -16.14 -16.48 -3.31
CA GLY A 176 -16.91 -15.89 -4.41
C GLY A 176 -18.23 -15.24 -3.97
N LYS A 177 -18.44 -15.06 -2.65
CA LYS A 177 -19.70 -14.57 -2.08
C LYS A 177 -19.52 -13.17 -1.47
N PRO A 178 -20.07 -12.10 -2.08
CA PRO A 178 -19.95 -10.74 -1.56
C PRO A 178 -20.53 -10.56 -0.15
N GLU A 179 -21.57 -11.36 0.21
CA GLU A 179 -22.19 -11.34 1.53
C GLU A 179 -21.25 -11.82 2.65
N ASN A 180 -20.22 -12.61 2.33
CA ASN A 180 -19.21 -13.07 3.28
C ASN A 180 -18.10 -12.04 3.51
N VAL A 181 -17.97 -11.04 2.63
CA VAL A 181 -17.00 -9.95 2.82
C VAL A 181 -17.52 -9.01 3.90
N PRO A 182 -16.72 -8.68 4.94
CA PRO A 182 -17.13 -7.73 5.96
C PRO A 182 -17.64 -6.41 5.36
N ALA A 183 -18.69 -5.85 5.96
CA ALA A 183 -19.28 -4.60 5.48
C ALA A 183 -18.44 -3.36 5.82
N HIS A 184 -17.56 -3.48 6.81
CA HIS A 184 -16.77 -2.38 7.33
C HIS A 184 -15.27 -2.73 7.42
N ALA A 185 -14.42 -1.72 7.32
CA ALA A 185 -13.00 -1.81 7.56
C ALA A 185 -12.51 -0.60 8.35
N LEU A 186 -11.44 -0.76 9.13
CA LEU A 186 -10.60 0.32 9.61
C LEU A 186 -9.58 0.62 8.52
N THR A 187 -9.37 1.88 8.21
CA THR A 187 -8.46 2.28 7.13
C THR A 187 -7.76 3.59 7.46
N VAL A 188 -6.46 3.67 7.14
CA VAL A 188 -5.78 4.95 7.14
C VAL A 188 -6.46 5.92 6.16
N GLY A 189 -6.45 7.19 6.50
CA GLY A 189 -6.99 8.23 5.60
C GLY A 189 -6.03 8.56 4.45
N VAL A 190 -6.56 9.22 3.43
CA VAL A 190 -5.72 9.76 2.34
C VAL A 190 -4.66 10.71 2.92
N GLY A 191 -5.06 11.63 3.82
CA GLY A 191 -4.14 12.54 4.49
C GLY A 191 -3.06 11.81 5.30
N THR A 192 -3.40 10.69 5.95
CA THR A 192 -2.43 9.86 6.69
C THR A 192 -1.36 9.29 5.76
N VAL A 193 -1.77 8.79 4.59
CA VAL A 193 -0.82 8.29 3.57
C VAL A 193 0.04 9.44 3.03
N MET A 194 -0.58 10.58 2.72
CA MET A 194 0.09 11.74 2.12
C MET A 194 1.05 12.46 3.10
N ASP A 195 0.95 12.22 4.41
CA ASP A 195 1.88 12.74 5.41
C ASP A 195 3.20 11.94 5.46
N ALA A 196 3.30 10.79 4.79
CA ALA A 196 4.54 10.02 4.69
C ALA A 196 5.63 10.82 3.97
N ARG A 197 6.90 10.57 4.26
CA ARG A 197 8.02 11.25 3.58
C ARG A 197 8.14 10.83 2.12
N GLU A 198 7.75 9.59 1.81
CA GLU A 198 7.72 9.03 0.47
C GLU A 198 6.50 8.10 0.33
N VAL A 199 5.83 8.13 -0.81
CA VAL A 199 4.69 7.25 -1.11
C VAL A 199 4.96 6.50 -2.41
N MET A 200 4.88 5.17 -2.36
CA MET A 200 5.05 4.29 -3.53
C MET A 200 3.79 3.47 -3.76
N ILE A 201 3.19 3.61 -4.93
CA ILE A 201 1.95 2.91 -5.31
C ILE A 201 2.26 1.86 -6.37
N LEU A 202 1.88 0.61 -6.08
CA LEU A 202 2.01 -0.53 -6.98
C LEU A 202 0.74 -0.69 -7.81
N VAL A 203 0.88 -0.74 -9.12
CA VAL A 203 -0.25 -0.84 -10.06
C VAL A 203 0.04 -1.90 -11.09
N ASN A 204 -0.76 -2.98 -11.12
CA ASN A 204 -0.55 -4.06 -12.08
C ASN A 204 -1.86 -4.53 -12.73
N GLY A 205 -1.73 -4.89 -14.00
CA GLY A 205 -2.80 -5.48 -14.80
C GLY A 205 -3.77 -4.45 -15.39
N HIS A 206 -4.32 -4.77 -16.55
CA HIS A 206 -5.21 -3.93 -17.33
C HIS A 206 -6.43 -3.41 -16.53
N GLY A 207 -6.95 -4.20 -15.57
CA GLY A 207 -8.08 -3.78 -14.71
C GLY A 207 -7.81 -2.53 -13.86
N LYS A 208 -6.56 -2.06 -13.81
CA LYS A 208 -6.13 -0.83 -13.11
C LYS A 208 -5.77 0.33 -14.05
N ALA A 209 -5.79 0.11 -15.37
CA ALA A 209 -5.32 1.08 -16.35
C ALA A 209 -6.06 2.42 -16.27
N ARG A 210 -7.39 2.39 -16.14
CA ARG A 210 -8.22 3.60 -15.97
C ARG A 210 -7.88 4.35 -14.69
N ALA A 211 -7.70 3.63 -13.59
CA ALA A 211 -7.33 4.24 -12.30
C ALA A 211 -5.93 4.87 -12.36
N MET A 212 -4.99 4.21 -13.02
CA MET A 212 -3.64 4.73 -13.25
C MET A 212 -3.68 5.99 -14.13
N GLN A 213 -4.45 5.97 -15.21
CA GLN A 213 -4.64 7.15 -16.06
C GLN A 213 -5.21 8.32 -15.28
N ALA A 214 -6.24 8.10 -14.46
CA ALA A 214 -6.82 9.14 -13.60
C ALA A 214 -5.83 9.66 -12.56
N ALA A 215 -4.96 8.79 -12.01
CA ALA A 215 -3.93 9.17 -11.04
C ALA A 215 -2.85 10.08 -11.63
N ILE A 216 -2.49 9.87 -12.91
CA ILE A 216 -1.35 10.55 -13.56
C ILE A 216 -1.81 11.75 -14.38
N GLU A 217 -2.86 11.59 -15.19
CA GLU A 217 -3.32 12.59 -16.17
C GLU A 217 -4.58 13.33 -15.74
N GLY A 218 -5.32 12.77 -14.78
CA GLY A 218 -6.56 13.37 -14.29
C GLY A 218 -6.32 14.58 -13.39
N ALA A 219 -7.38 15.33 -13.11
CA ALA A 219 -7.35 16.39 -12.09
C ALA A 219 -7.32 15.76 -10.67
N VAL A 220 -6.70 16.45 -9.72
CA VAL A 220 -6.79 16.09 -8.31
C VAL A 220 -8.22 16.25 -7.83
N ASN A 221 -8.87 15.15 -7.50
CA ASN A 221 -10.23 15.15 -6.99
C ASN A 221 -10.52 13.92 -6.13
N HIS A 222 -11.54 14.02 -5.29
CA HIS A 222 -11.89 12.97 -4.33
C HIS A 222 -12.65 11.77 -4.93
N MET A 223 -13.06 11.83 -6.20
CA MET A 223 -13.66 10.68 -6.89
C MET A 223 -12.58 9.67 -7.32
N TRP A 224 -11.33 10.13 -7.41
CA TRP A 224 -10.13 9.34 -7.63
C TRP A 224 -9.15 9.66 -6.52
N THR A 225 -9.32 9.06 -5.34
CA THR A 225 -8.54 9.47 -4.15
C THR A 225 -7.04 9.30 -4.34
N ILE A 226 -6.61 8.37 -5.21
CA ILE A 226 -5.21 8.22 -5.63
C ILE A 226 -4.66 9.49 -6.29
N SER A 227 -5.51 10.33 -6.90
CA SER A 227 -5.07 11.57 -7.57
C SER A 227 -4.39 12.54 -6.60
N ALA A 228 -4.60 12.40 -5.28
CA ALA A 228 -3.88 13.15 -4.25
C ALA A 228 -2.36 12.97 -4.37
N LEU A 229 -1.87 11.83 -4.90
CA LEU A 229 -0.44 11.58 -5.09
C LEU A 229 0.25 12.62 -5.97
N GLN A 230 -0.49 13.29 -6.87
CA GLN A 230 0.03 14.39 -7.68
C GLN A 230 0.55 15.58 -6.84
N MET A 231 0.05 15.74 -5.62
CA MET A 231 0.47 16.79 -4.68
C MET A 231 1.60 16.37 -3.76
N HIS A 232 2.00 15.08 -3.80
CA HIS A 232 3.07 14.58 -2.95
C HIS A 232 4.44 14.85 -3.57
N GLU A 233 5.35 15.43 -2.80
CA GLU A 233 6.70 15.80 -3.26
C GLU A 233 7.49 14.57 -3.75
N HIS A 234 7.39 13.45 -3.01
CA HIS A 234 8.09 12.20 -3.29
C HIS A 234 7.13 11.06 -3.60
N GLY A 235 6.14 11.32 -4.47
CA GLY A 235 5.20 10.31 -4.94
C GLY A 235 5.78 9.47 -6.07
N ILE A 236 5.62 8.14 -6.01
CA ILE A 236 6.08 7.17 -7.01
C ILE A 236 4.91 6.25 -7.39
N ILE A 237 4.69 6.03 -8.67
CA ILE A 237 3.88 4.93 -9.20
C ILE A 237 4.83 3.93 -9.85
N VAL A 238 4.72 2.67 -9.49
CA VAL A 238 5.42 1.56 -10.14
C VAL A 238 4.38 0.64 -10.75
N SER A 239 4.44 0.44 -12.07
CA SER A 239 3.45 -0.36 -12.80
C SER A 239 4.08 -1.38 -13.72
N ASP A 240 3.23 -2.34 -14.16
CA ASP A 240 3.50 -3.10 -15.38
C ASP A 240 2.93 -2.38 -16.63
N GLU A 241 3.23 -2.93 -17.82
CA GLU A 241 2.75 -2.38 -19.09
C GLU A 241 1.21 -2.42 -19.18
N GLU A 242 0.58 -3.51 -18.73
CA GLU A 242 -0.89 -3.66 -18.80
C GLU A 242 -1.63 -2.57 -18.03
N ALA A 243 -1.08 -2.14 -16.89
CA ALA A 243 -1.67 -1.04 -16.12
C ALA A 243 -1.47 0.33 -16.80
N ALA A 244 -0.55 0.46 -17.76
CA ALA A 244 -0.28 1.69 -18.49
C ALA A 244 -1.12 1.84 -19.77
N ASP A 245 -1.96 0.86 -20.14
CA ASP A 245 -2.68 0.78 -21.41
C ASP A 245 -3.58 2.00 -21.74
N GLU A 246 -4.13 2.67 -20.72
CA GLU A 246 -4.99 3.84 -20.91
C GLU A 246 -4.26 5.18 -20.82
N LEU A 247 -2.94 5.19 -20.61
CA LEU A 247 -2.15 6.42 -20.69
C LEU A 247 -2.11 6.94 -22.13
N LYS A 248 -2.14 8.27 -22.30
CA LYS A 248 -1.82 8.86 -23.59
C LYS A 248 -0.42 8.44 -24.03
N VAL A 249 -0.26 8.18 -25.32
CA VAL A 249 1.03 7.77 -25.89
C VAL A 249 2.15 8.75 -25.54
N SER A 250 1.85 10.04 -25.49
CA SER A 250 2.83 11.06 -25.11
C SER A 250 3.26 10.95 -23.65
N THR A 251 2.32 10.68 -22.73
CA THR A 251 2.57 10.48 -21.30
C THR A 251 3.40 9.22 -21.06
N TYR A 252 3.00 8.10 -21.69
CA TYR A 252 3.73 6.85 -21.64
C TYR A 252 5.18 7.02 -22.10
N LYS A 253 5.38 7.59 -23.31
CA LYS A 253 6.72 7.82 -23.86
C LYS A 253 7.56 8.74 -22.98
N TYR A 254 6.95 9.80 -22.43
CA TYR A 254 7.64 10.72 -21.53
C TYR A 254 8.24 9.98 -20.31
N PHE A 255 7.44 9.17 -19.60
CA PHE A 255 7.93 8.46 -18.44
C PHE A 255 8.89 7.32 -18.77
N LYS A 256 8.70 6.62 -19.90
CA LYS A 256 9.67 5.62 -20.38
C LYS A 256 11.02 6.24 -20.74
N ASP A 257 11.05 7.48 -21.19
CA ASP A 257 12.27 8.20 -21.52
C ASP A 257 13.00 8.68 -20.27
N ILE A 258 12.33 9.45 -19.42
CA ILE A 258 12.97 10.06 -18.23
C ILE A 258 13.33 9.05 -17.13
N GLU A 259 12.72 7.88 -17.10
CA GLU A 259 12.99 6.79 -16.14
C GLU A 259 13.66 5.58 -16.81
N SER A 260 14.26 5.78 -17.99
CA SER A 260 14.86 4.70 -18.78
C SER A 260 15.99 3.93 -18.06
N ASP A 261 16.71 4.58 -17.14
CA ASP A 261 17.72 3.98 -16.28
C ASP A 261 17.13 3.12 -15.13
N GLN A 262 15.82 3.18 -14.91
CA GLN A 262 15.10 2.43 -13.87
C GLN A 262 14.50 1.12 -14.38
N LEU A 263 14.58 0.84 -15.68
CA LEU A 263 14.01 -0.37 -16.28
C LEU A 263 14.89 -1.61 -15.96
N LEU A 264 14.23 -2.72 -15.55
CA LEU A 264 14.87 -4.00 -15.23
C LEU A 264 14.87 -4.97 -16.43
#